data_c492f5fd9e37c9d3fe5a0bafeaa6a54c
#
_entry.id   c492f5fd9e37c9d3fe5a0bafeaa6a54c
#
_cell.length_a   1.000
_cell.length_b   1.000
_cell.length_c   1.000
_cell.angle_alpha   90.00
_cell.angle_beta   90.00
_cell.angle_gamma   90.00
#
_symmetry.space_group_name_H-M   'P 1'
#
loop_
_entity.id
_entity.type
_entity.pdbx_description
1 polymer ?
#
loop_
_entity_poly.entity_id
_entity_poly.type
_entity_poly.pdbx_seq_one_letter_code
_entity_poly.pdbx_strand_id
1 'polypeptide(L)'
;YNPLRRPELVTERRNVVFQQMYRNDMITKDERDSLSLLPLNIDYSPESHREGLATYFRAYLQEFMNKWLRDNPKPDGSRYNLYSDGLRIYTTIDSRLQSLAEESMNEHLKNLQSEFFSQNKESEENPTPPFKDLREGQVDTLIKLSAMRSERWRKMKLNGKNEDEIWATFQVDTPMKVFSWSGEIDTIMKPIDSIRYYKFHLRASMMSMEPQTGHVKVWVGGYNYKHFQYDQVKQGRRQIGSTFKPFLYATAIDQLKLSPCYTVPDALYCIEPMKHGNMNAWCPKNSSDRYGQTRNLKNALANSINTISARLMDQVGPKPVVTLMKKMGINSYLPEVPSIALGTPDISLYEMVGAYSTFVNKGIYIEPIFITRIEDKNGVPLFEVIPETTDVLSEEAAYVTVNLMEGVTKYGSGGRLRHSGLEETNYIYKNLITGYPYAFENAIAGKTGTTQNQSDGWFMGMVPNLVTGVWVGGEDRAVHFDDIAFGQGATMALPIWGQFMKKAYLNPELGISKEDFPVPEIVSIPLDCENLNIESSEKKKDLEELGF
;
A
#
# COMPACT_ATOMS: atom_id res chain seq x y z
N TYR A 1 32.36 26.44 -16.46
CA TYR A 1 31.49 27.59 -16.21
C TYR A 1 30.15 27.10 -15.67
N ASN A 2 29.87 27.33 -14.38
CA ASN A 2 28.57 27.02 -13.75
C ASN A 2 27.92 28.34 -13.34
N PRO A 3 26.78 28.73 -13.94
CA PRO A 3 26.20 30.08 -13.75
C PRO A 3 25.63 30.30 -12.34
N LEU A 4 25.31 29.21 -11.61
CA LEU A 4 24.83 29.31 -10.21
C LEU A 4 25.97 29.48 -9.21
N ARG A 5 27.11 28.79 -9.45
CA ARG A 5 28.25 28.84 -8.53
C ARG A 5 29.21 30.00 -8.81
N ARG A 6 29.28 30.46 -10.08
CA ARG A 6 30.23 31.49 -10.54
C ARG A 6 29.56 32.37 -11.58
N PRO A 7 28.51 33.12 -11.23
CA PRO A 7 27.74 33.96 -12.16
C PRO A 7 28.62 35.03 -12.83
N GLU A 8 29.58 35.61 -12.12
CA GLU A 8 30.50 36.61 -12.63
C GLU A 8 31.35 36.10 -13.79
N LEU A 9 32.00 34.93 -13.61
CA LEU A 9 32.82 34.33 -14.67
C LEU A 9 31.99 33.94 -15.91
N VAL A 10 30.72 33.56 -15.71
CA VAL A 10 29.82 33.23 -16.83
C VAL A 10 29.41 34.50 -17.57
N THR A 11 29.13 35.61 -16.84
CA THR A 11 28.84 36.91 -17.44
C THR A 11 30.03 37.42 -18.24
N GLU A 12 31.24 37.36 -17.69
CA GLU A 12 32.47 37.73 -18.43
C GLU A 12 32.61 36.90 -19.71
N ARG A 13 32.46 35.60 -19.62
CA ARG A 13 32.56 34.72 -20.79
C ARG A 13 31.48 35.00 -21.83
N ARG A 14 30.25 35.24 -21.42
CA ARG A 14 29.14 35.65 -22.29
C ARG A 14 29.49 36.96 -23.03
N ASN A 15 30.03 37.91 -22.32
CA ASN A 15 30.38 39.21 -22.90
C ASN A 15 31.56 39.10 -23.89
N VAL A 16 32.52 38.19 -23.64
CA VAL A 16 33.55 37.84 -24.63
C VAL A 16 32.92 37.25 -25.91
N VAL A 17 31.89 36.41 -25.79
CA VAL A 17 31.18 35.86 -26.95
C VAL A 17 30.48 36.99 -27.72
N PHE A 18 29.75 37.88 -27.05
CA PHE A 18 29.12 39.05 -27.71
C PHE A 18 30.14 39.95 -28.43
N GLN A 19 31.33 40.14 -27.85
CA GLN A 19 32.41 40.86 -28.48
C GLN A 19 32.92 40.15 -29.75
N GLN A 20 33.00 38.79 -29.76
CA GLN A 20 33.35 38.04 -30.96
C GLN A 20 32.25 38.09 -32.03
N MET A 21 30.98 38.04 -31.64
CA MET A 21 29.84 38.19 -32.54
C MET A 21 29.86 39.56 -33.22
N TYR A 22 30.16 40.63 -32.48
CA TYR A 22 30.33 41.97 -33.05
C TYR A 22 31.53 42.01 -34.04
N ARG A 23 32.69 41.42 -33.70
CA ARG A 23 33.85 41.40 -34.57
C ARG A 23 33.64 40.64 -35.89
N ASN A 24 32.70 39.71 -35.90
CA ASN A 24 32.34 38.90 -37.06
C ASN A 24 31.02 39.39 -37.72
N ASP A 25 30.65 40.64 -37.50
CA ASP A 25 29.47 41.30 -38.09
C ASP A 25 28.12 40.55 -37.86
N MET A 26 28.04 39.74 -36.80
CA MET A 26 26.82 39.03 -36.46
C MET A 26 25.83 39.87 -35.67
N ILE A 27 26.29 40.87 -34.94
CA ILE A 27 25.51 41.84 -34.18
C ILE A 27 26.13 43.21 -34.29
N THR A 28 25.31 44.24 -34.14
CA THR A 28 25.76 45.64 -34.12
C THR A 28 26.46 46.00 -32.81
N LYS A 29 27.15 47.13 -32.78
CA LYS A 29 27.78 47.64 -31.56
C LYS A 29 26.76 47.91 -30.46
N ASP A 30 25.61 48.52 -30.82
CA ASP A 30 24.55 48.87 -29.88
C ASP A 30 23.87 47.63 -29.29
N GLU A 31 23.67 46.59 -30.09
CA GLU A 31 23.19 45.27 -29.61
C GLU A 31 24.19 44.63 -28.66
N ARG A 32 25.48 44.58 -28.99
CA ARG A 32 26.51 44.07 -28.10
C ARG A 32 26.49 44.77 -26.73
N ASP A 33 26.46 46.11 -26.75
CA ASP A 33 26.51 46.93 -25.55
C ASP A 33 25.24 46.71 -24.70
N SER A 34 24.08 46.68 -25.32
CA SER A 34 22.81 46.41 -24.67
C SER A 34 22.76 45.00 -24.07
N LEU A 35 23.14 43.96 -24.82
CA LEU A 35 23.15 42.57 -24.36
C LEU A 35 24.17 42.34 -23.23
N SER A 36 25.29 43.05 -23.24
CA SER A 36 26.32 42.94 -22.22
C SER A 36 25.88 43.46 -20.84
N LEU A 37 24.91 44.39 -20.81
CA LEU A 37 24.35 44.97 -19.60
C LEU A 37 23.25 44.10 -18.96
N LEU A 38 22.65 43.18 -19.73
CA LEU A 38 21.59 42.31 -19.21
C LEU A 38 22.12 41.38 -18.12
N PRO A 39 21.37 41.15 -17.02
CA PRO A 39 21.71 40.17 -16.03
C PRO A 39 21.65 38.75 -16.62
N LEU A 40 22.29 37.78 -15.97
CA LEU A 40 22.06 36.38 -16.28
C LEU A 40 20.65 35.99 -15.77
N ASN A 41 19.72 35.88 -16.70
CA ASN A 41 18.37 35.36 -16.37
C ASN A 41 18.41 33.85 -16.41
N ILE A 42 18.73 33.24 -15.25
CA ILE A 42 18.87 31.78 -15.12
C ILE A 42 17.54 31.26 -14.62
N ASP A 43 16.81 30.60 -15.50
CA ASP A 43 15.69 29.73 -15.10
C ASP A 43 16.27 28.38 -14.73
N TYR A 44 16.65 28.23 -13.45
CA TYR A 44 17.15 26.99 -12.90
C TYR A 44 16.07 26.39 -12.00
N SER A 45 15.25 25.56 -12.57
CA SER A 45 14.31 24.68 -11.86
C SER A 45 14.86 23.24 -11.90
N PRO A 46 15.79 22.86 -10.99
CA PRO A 46 16.26 21.48 -10.97
C PRO A 46 15.09 20.57 -10.59
N GLU A 47 14.83 19.57 -11.40
CA GLU A 47 13.94 18.49 -10.99
C GLU A 47 14.56 17.81 -9.78
N SER A 48 14.03 18.15 -8.62
CA SER A 48 14.41 17.47 -7.37
C SER A 48 13.81 16.06 -7.36
N HIS A 49 14.63 15.03 -7.12
CA HIS A 49 14.12 13.69 -6.88
C HIS A 49 13.21 13.61 -5.63
N ARG A 50 13.14 14.67 -4.84
CA ARG A 50 12.32 14.78 -3.62
C ARG A 50 10.95 15.42 -3.85
N GLU A 51 10.70 15.96 -5.03
CA GLU A 51 9.46 16.68 -5.39
C GLU A 51 8.93 16.18 -6.74
N GLY A 52 7.66 16.43 -7.01
CA GLY A 52 6.97 15.99 -8.22
C GLY A 52 6.37 14.58 -8.08
N LEU A 53 5.95 14.03 -9.20
CA LEU A 53 5.21 12.77 -9.27
C LEU A 53 6.10 11.54 -8.98
N ALA A 54 5.54 10.53 -8.32
CA ALA A 54 6.14 9.22 -8.07
C ALA A 54 7.51 9.27 -7.34
N THR A 55 7.66 10.15 -6.35
CA THR A 55 8.95 10.37 -5.66
C THR A 55 9.52 9.12 -5.01
N TYR A 56 8.68 8.30 -4.36
CA TYR A 56 9.08 7.03 -3.75
C TYR A 56 9.51 6.01 -4.80
N PHE A 57 8.75 5.88 -5.87
CA PHE A 57 9.11 5.02 -6.99
C PHE A 57 10.45 5.43 -7.62
N ARG A 58 10.66 6.73 -7.88
CA ARG A 58 11.92 7.24 -8.43
C ARG A 58 13.12 6.97 -7.52
N ALA A 59 12.94 7.06 -6.21
CA ALA A 59 13.98 6.71 -5.24
C ALA A 59 14.29 5.20 -5.27
N TYR A 60 13.26 4.36 -5.30
CA TYR A 60 13.41 2.91 -5.44
C TYR A 60 14.06 2.53 -6.79
N LEU A 61 13.63 3.16 -7.90
CA LEU A 61 14.21 2.97 -9.22
C LEU A 61 15.70 3.34 -9.24
N GLN A 62 16.09 4.43 -8.60
CA GLN A 62 17.50 4.83 -8.49
C GLN A 62 18.33 3.78 -7.75
N GLU A 63 17.84 3.22 -6.65
CA GLU A 63 18.50 2.16 -5.90
C GLU A 63 18.65 0.90 -6.77
N PHE A 64 17.59 0.47 -7.45
CA PHE A 64 17.62 -0.64 -8.40
C PHE A 64 18.65 -0.42 -9.50
N MET A 65 18.62 0.75 -10.16
CA MET A 65 19.57 1.09 -11.22
C MET A 65 21.01 1.10 -10.74
N ASN A 66 21.30 1.64 -9.57
CA ASN A 66 22.63 1.62 -8.99
C ASN A 66 23.15 0.19 -8.75
N LYS A 67 22.28 -0.75 -8.38
CA LYS A 67 22.63 -2.16 -8.28
C LYS A 67 22.85 -2.77 -9.67
N TRP A 68 21.89 -2.57 -10.59
CA TRP A 68 21.97 -3.10 -11.95
C TRP A 68 23.25 -2.63 -12.68
N LEU A 69 23.61 -1.35 -12.57
CA LEU A 69 24.82 -0.79 -13.18
C LEU A 69 26.14 -1.39 -12.64
N ARG A 70 26.15 -1.83 -11.39
CA ARG A 70 27.30 -2.54 -10.81
C ARG A 70 27.45 -3.95 -11.39
N ASP A 71 26.30 -4.61 -11.57
CA ASP A 71 26.24 -6.01 -11.99
C ASP A 71 26.35 -6.18 -13.51
N ASN A 72 26.18 -5.07 -14.29
CA ASN A 72 26.18 -5.05 -15.75
C ASN A 72 27.15 -3.97 -16.28
N PRO A 73 28.49 -4.23 -16.31
CA PRO A 73 29.47 -3.30 -16.86
C PRO A 73 29.37 -3.20 -18.39
N LYS A 74 29.97 -2.14 -18.97
CA LYS A 74 30.13 -1.98 -20.40
C LYS A 74 31.05 -3.08 -20.99
N PRO A 75 31.00 -3.32 -22.30
CA PRO A 75 31.89 -4.32 -22.95
C PRO A 75 33.39 -4.07 -22.73
N ASP A 76 33.79 -2.81 -22.49
CA ASP A 76 35.17 -2.42 -22.18
C ASP A 76 35.56 -2.60 -20.70
N GLY A 77 34.65 -3.12 -19.86
CA GLY A 77 34.79 -3.30 -18.41
C GLY A 77 34.53 -2.05 -17.56
N SER A 78 34.30 -0.88 -18.17
CA SER A 78 33.92 0.33 -17.44
C SER A 78 32.48 0.28 -17.00
N ARG A 79 32.11 1.10 -15.98
CA ARG A 79 30.73 1.18 -15.48
C ARG A 79 29.93 2.21 -16.28
N TYR A 80 28.66 1.91 -16.49
CA TYR A 80 27.71 2.93 -16.93
C TYR A 80 27.49 3.99 -15.85
N ASN A 81 27.32 5.24 -16.29
CA ASN A 81 26.93 6.35 -15.42
C ASN A 81 25.46 6.70 -15.68
N LEU A 82 24.62 6.57 -14.64
CA LEU A 82 23.17 6.80 -14.72
C LEU A 82 22.80 8.19 -15.28
N TYR A 83 23.64 9.19 -15.03
CA TYR A 83 23.33 10.60 -15.34
C TYR A 83 24.02 11.15 -16.60
N SER A 84 25.05 10.46 -17.10
CA SER A 84 25.87 10.98 -18.22
C SER A 84 25.88 10.12 -19.47
N ASP A 85 25.56 8.83 -19.38
CA ASP A 85 25.65 7.91 -20.52
C ASP A 85 24.38 7.87 -21.38
N GLY A 86 23.34 8.67 -21.02
CA GLY A 86 22.12 8.80 -21.82
C GLY A 86 21.26 7.53 -21.84
N LEU A 87 21.29 6.75 -20.75
CA LEU A 87 20.43 5.56 -20.61
C LEU A 87 18.95 5.92 -20.69
N ARG A 88 18.17 5.13 -21.42
CA ARG A 88 16.71 5.21 -21.47
C ARG A 88 16.12 4.06 -20.68
N ILE A 89 15.34 4.38 -19.64
CA ILE A 89 14.75 3.42 -18.73
C ILE A 89 13.24 3.46 -18.93
N TYR A 90 12.67 2.36 -19.43
CA TYR A 90 11.24 2.23 -19.67
C TYR A 90 10.59 1.59 -18.44
N THR A 91 9.70 2.33 -17.80
CA THR A 91 8.95 1.90 -16.61
C THR A 91 7.49 1.62 -16.93
N THR A 92 6.81 0.91 -16.05
CA THR A 92 5.40 0.51 -16.24
C THR A 92 4.40 1.47 -15.59
N ILE A 93 4.88 2.45 -14.82
CA ILE A 93 4.04 3.43 -14.12
C ILE A 93 3.24 4.26 -15.14
N ASP A 94 1.93 4.34 -14.94
CA ASP A 94 1.07 5.30 -15.66
C ASP A 94 0.99 6.59 -14.84
N SER A 95 1.55 7.67 -15.40
CA SER A 95 1.64 8.97 -14.71
C SER A 95 0.26 9.56 -14.34
N ARG A 96 -0.77 9.25 -15.15
CA ARG A 96 -2.15 9.72 -14.92
C ARG A 96 -2.75 8.98 -13.71
N LEU A 97 -2.64 7.65 -13.66
CA LEU A 97 -3.07 6.84 -12.51
C LEU A 97 -2.28 7.19 -11.26
N GLN A 98 -0.97 7.38 -11.38
CA GLN A 98 -0.11 7.80 -10.27
C GLN A 98 -0.56 9.12 -9.66
N SER A 99 -0.86 10.12 -10.50
CA SER A 99 -1.36 11.43 -10.04
C SER A 99 -2.68 11.30 -9.27
N LEU A 100 -3.64 10.54 -9.82
CA LEU A 100 -4.93 10.30 -9.16
C LEU A 100 -4.78 9.56 -7.82
N ALA A 101 -3.81 8.64 -7.73
CA ALA A 101 -3.53 7.91 -6.50
C ALA A 101 -2.93 8.81 -5.42
N GLU A 102 -1.92 9.63 -5.77
CA GLU A 102 -1.31 10.60 -4.85
C GLU A 102 -2.34 11.62 -4.35
N GLU A 103 -3.17 12.15 -5.25
CA GLU A 103 -4.24 13.08 -4.90
C GLU A 103 -5.26 12.44 -3.95
N SER A 104 -5.76 11.24 -4.28
CA SER A 104 -6.76 10.54 -3.47
C SER A 104 -6.24 10.18 -2.07
N MET A 105 -4.97 9.79 -1.98
CA MET A 105 -4.30 9.54 -0.70
C MET A 105 -4.21 10.83 0.12
N ASN A 106 -3.75 11.92 -0.47
CA ASN A 106 -3.58 13.20 0.23
C ASN A 106 -4.92 13.75 0.75
N GLU A 107 -5.97 13.72 -0.08
CA GLU A 107 -7.29 14.20 0.31
C GLU A 107 -7.85 13.42 1.51
N HIS A 108 -7.80 12.08 1.46
CA HIS A 108 -8.35 11.28 2.54
C HIS A 108 -7.50 11.35 3.81
N LEU A 109 -6.18 11.26 3.70
CA LEU A 109 -5.29 11.33 4.86
C LEU A 109 -5.38 12.67 5.58
N LYS A 110 -5.59 13.79 4.87
CA LYS A 110 -5.79 15.09 5.49
C LYS A 110 -7.00 15.07 6.42
N ASN A 111 -8.13 14.51 5.98
CA ASN A 111 -9.33 14.39 6.79
C ASN A 111 -9.13 13.43 7.97
N LEU A 112 -8.57 12.25 7.69
CA LEU A 112 -8.31 11.23 8.70
C LEU A 112 -7.33 11.71 9.77
N GLN A 113 -6.28 12.43 9.37
CA GLN A 113 -5.30 13.02 10.28
C GLN A 113 -5.89 14.10 11.18
N SER A 114 -6.80 14.92 10.64
CA SER A 114 -7.52 15.93 11.44
C SER A 114 -8.33 15.27 12.56
N GLU A 115 -9.03 14.18 12.23
CA GLU A 115 -9.76 13.38 13.20
C GLU A 115 -8.82 12.73 14.22
N PHE A 116 -7.70 12.16 13.75
CA PHE A 116 -6.70 11.54 14.61
C PHE A 116 -6.12 12.54 15.63
N PHE A 117 -5.81 13.76 15.20
CA PHE A 117 -5.35 14.82 16.11
C PHE A 117 -6.41 15.21 17.13
N SER A 118 -7.70 15.23 16.73
CA SER A 118 -8.78 15.61 17.64
C SER A 118 -9.00 14.58 18.75
N GLN A 119 -8.81 13.29 18.44
CA GLN A 119 -8.99 12.19 19.38
C GLN A 119 -7.75 11.90 20.25
N ASN A 120 -6.56 12.34 19.82
CA ASN A 120 -5.30 12.07 20.51
C ASN A 120 -4.73 13.32 21.19
N LYS A 121 -5.58 14.07 21.90
CA LYS A 121 -5.12 15.17 22.75
C LYS A 121 -4.60 14.63 24.08
N GLU A 122 -3.65 15.37 24.67
CA GLU A 122 -3.19 15.08 26.01
C GLU A 122 -4.34 15.19 27.03
N SER A 123 -4.49 14.16 27.85
CA SER A 123 -5.52 14.07 28.89
C SER A 123 -5.02 13.17 30.03
N GLU A 124 -5.78 13.09 31.13
CA GLU A 124 -5.47 12.14 32.21
C GLU A 124 -5.48 10.69 31.75
N GLU A 125 -6.35 10.35 30.78
CA GLU A 125 -6.47 9.00 30.21
C GLU A 125 -5.39 8.72 29.14
N ASN A 126 -4.86 9.78 28.49
CA ASN A 126 -3.80 9.69 27.48
C ASN A 126 -2.70 10.72 27.77
N PRO A 127 -1.82 10.47 28.75
CA PRO A 127 -0.79 11.43 29.19
C PRO A 127 0.38 11.55 28.22
N THR A 128 0.54 10.64 27.28
CA THR A 128 1.69 10.59 26.36
C THR A 128 1.28 10.40 24.89
N PRO A 129 0.36 11.23 24.36
CA PRO A 129 -0.05 11.08 22.96
C PRO A 129 1.14 11.27 22.00
N PRO A 130 1.12 10.61 20.83
CA PRO A 130 0.06 9.77 20.28
C PRO A 130 0.12 8.29 20.70
N PHE A 131 0.96 7.96 21.69
CA PHE A 131 1.20 6.58 22.09
C PHE A 131 0.14 6.07 23.05
N LYS A 132 -0.31 4.83 22.82
CA LYS A 132 -1.33 4.13 23.60
C LYS A 132 -0.84 2.73 23.98
N ASP A 133 -1.46 2.14 24.99
CA ASP A 133 -1.22 0.76 25.42
C ASP A 133 0.25 0.45 25.80
N LEU A 134 1.03 1.48 26.16
CA LEU A 134 2.42 1.35 26.57
C LEU A 134 2.56 1.48 28.09
N ARG A 135 3.50 0.72 28.64
CA ARG A 135 3.90 0.81 30.04
C ARG A 135 4.78 2.04 30.26
N GLU A 136 4.87 2.49 31.50
CA GLU A 136 5.77 3.56 31.92
C GLU A 136 7.21 3.32 31.42
N GLY A 137 7.86 4.35 30.88
CA GLY A 137 9.21 4.30 30.30
C GLY A 137 9.32 3.70 28.90
N GLN A 138 8.29 3.03 28.36
CA GLN A 138 8.36 2.50 27.00
C GLN A 138 8.30 3.61 25.95
N VAL A 139 7.54 4.68 26.19
CA VAL A 139 7.49 5.85 25.29
C VAL A 139 8.87 6.48 25.16
N ASP A 140 9.57 6.70 26.29
CA ASP A 140 10.93 7.27 26.29
C ASP A 140 11.91 6.38 25.53
N THR A 141 11.78 5.06 25.68
CA THR A 141 12.58 4.09 24.94
C THR A 141 12.33 4.19 23.43
N LEU A 142 11.07 4.28 22.98
CA LEU A 142 10.72 4.43 21.56
C LEU A 142 11.26 5.75 20.98
N ILE A 143 11.11 6.84 21.71
CA ILE A 143 11.62 8.16 21.30
C ILE A 143 13.15 8.14 21.24
N LYS A 144 13.82 7.55 22.22
CA LYS A 144 15.29 7.40 22.23
C LYS A 144 15.78 6.57 21.04
N LEU A 145 15.15 5.45 20.75
CA LEU A 145 15.49 4.63 19.59
C LEU A 145 15.27 5.38 18.27
N SER A 146 14.22 6.18 18.17
CA SER A 146 13.96 7.03 17.01
C SER A 146 15.02 8.13 16.85
N ALA A 147 15.44 8.75 17.95
CA ALA A 147 16.53 9.71 17.95
C ALA A 147 17.86 9.09 17.47
N MET A 148 18.20 7.89 17.95
CA MET A 148 19.41 7.15 17.55
C MET A 148 19.42 6.78 16.06
N ARG A 149 18.25 6.59 15.43
CA ARG A 149 18.12 6.31 13.99
C ARG A 149 18.11 7.57 13.12
N SER A 150 18.04 8.76 13.72
CA SER A 150 17.98 10.03 12.99
C SER A 150 19.30 10.38 12.29
N GLU A 151 19.19 11.19 11.23
CA GLU A 151 20.37 11.71 10.51
C GLU A 151 21.23 12.59 11.41
N ARG A 152 20.62 13.37 12.33
CA ARG A 152 21.34 14.18 13.34
C ARG A 152 22.27 13.30 14.17
N TRP A 153 21.76 12.19 14.72
CA TRP A 153 22.54 11.26 15.53
C TRP A 153 23.71 10.67 14.74
N ARG A 154 23.42 10.17 13.53
CA ARG A 154 24.43 9.56 12.64
C ARG A 154 25.55 10.54 12.30
N LYS A 155 25.22 11.78 11.90
CA LYS A 155 26.22 12.81 11.57
C LYS A 155 27.10 13.16 12.76
N MET A 156 26.52 13.32 13.94
CA MET A 156 27.29 13.64 15.15
C MET A 156 28.21 12.49 15.57
N LYS A 157 27.75 11.24 15.46
CA LYS A 157 28.56 10.06 15.73
C LYS A 157 29.74 9.94 14.76
N LEU A 158 29.52 10.23 13.47
CA LEU A 158 30.60 10.30 12.47
C LEU A 158 31.61 11.42 12.77
N ASN A 159 31.19 12.52 13.41
CA ASN A 159 32.04 13.62 13.85
C ASN A 159 32.73 13.35 15.20
N GLY A 160 32.70 12.13 15.73
CA GLY A 160 33.40 11.70 16.92
C GLY A 160 32.75 12.09 18.26
N LYS A 161 31.49 12.56 18.26
CA LYS A 161 30.75 12.86 19.48
C LYS A 161 30.34 11.59 20.20
N ASN A 162 30.40 11.59 21.54
CA ASN A 162 29.88 10.51 22.37
C ASN A 162 28.36 10.60 22.52
N GLU A 163 27.74 9.54 23.06
CA GLU A 163 26.27 9.43 23.11
C GLU A 163 25.61 10.49 24.00
N ASP A 164 26.25 10.85 25.12
CA ASP A 164 25.73 11.87 26.05
C ASP A 164 25.78 13.27 25.42
N GLU A 165 26.87 13.59 24.74
CA GLU A 165 27.00 14.85 23.99
C GLU A 165 25.95 14.92 22.86
N ILE A 166 25.72 13.82 22.14
CA ILE A 166 24.71 13.78 21.09
C ILE A 166 23.32 13.96 21.70
N TRP A 167 23.02 13.23 22.77
CA TRP A 167 21.73 13.29 23.45
C TRP A 167 21.42 14.69 24.00
N ALA A 168 22.40 15.37 24.55
CA ALA A 168 22.23 16.75 25.01
C ALA A 168 21.73 17.68 23.89
N THR A 169 22.15 17.47 22.64
CA THR A 169 21.69 18.29 21.51
C THR A 169 20.22 18.08 21.14
N PHE A 170 19.62 16.97 21.55
CA PHE A 170 18.19 16.73 21.34
C PHE A 170 17.30 17.48 22.33
N GLN A 171 17.88 18.03 23.39
CA GLN A 171 17.20 18.79 24.46
C GLN A 171 17.28 20.31 24.26
N VAL A 172 17.95 20.79 23.21
CA VAL A 172 18.15 22.22 22.96
C VAL A 172 17.20 22.71 21.89
N ASP A 173 16.52 23.82 22.16
CA ASP A 173 15.65 24.48 21.18
C ASP A 173 16.42 24.82 19.90
N THR A 174 15.89 24.35 18.78
CA THR A 174 16.53 24.42 17.47
C THR A 174 15.53 24.93 16.44
N PRO A 175 15.87 25.97 15.65
CA PRO A 175 15.05 26.37 14.50
C PRO A 175 14.97 25.23 13.49
N MET A 176 13.75 24.92 13.03
CA MET A 176 13.51 23.86 12.04
C MET A 176 12.23 24.11 11.25
N LYS A 177 12.16 23.46 10.08
CA LYS A 177 10.93 23.36 9.28
C LYS A 177 10.29 22.01 9.53
N VAL A 178 9.02 22.01 9.84
CA VAL A 178 8.23 20.78 10.04
C VAL A 178 7.10 20.70 9.03
N PHE A 179 6.70 19.48 8.69
CA PHE A 179 5.56 19.22 7.83
C PHE A 179 4.26 19.62 8.51
N SER A 180 3.34 20.24 7.76
CA SER A 180 1.92 20.27 8.09
C SER A 180 1.08 20.08 6.82
N TRP A 181 -0.19 19.74 7.00
CA TRP A 181 -1.14 19.60 5.88
C TRP A 181 -1.49 20.92 5.18
N SER A 182 -1.03 22.05 5.72
CA SER A 182 -1.16 23.39 5.14
C SER A 182 0.15 23.92 4.54
N GLY A 183 1.18 23.08 4.49
CA GLY A 183 2.53 23.45 4.06
C GLY A 183 3.56 23.35 5.18
N GLU A 184 4.82 23.64 4.88
CA GLU A 184 5.88 23.66 5.90
C GLU A 184 5.70 24.81 6.89
N ILE A 185 5.97 24.54 8.17
CA ILE A 185 5.93 25.53 9.24
C ILE A 185 7.35 25.75 9.75
N ASP A 186 7.79 27.01 9.78
CA ASP A 186 8.99 27.43 10.49
C ASP A 186 8.70 27.47 11.99
N THR A 187 9.45 26.73 12.79
CA THR A 187 9.25 26.62 14.23
C THR A 187 10.58 26.50 14.98
N ILE A 188 10.52 26.77 16.29
CA ILE A 188 11.61 26.51 17.21
C ILE A 188 11.13 25.46 18.20
N MET A 189 11.76 24.29 18.21
CA MET A 189 11.44 23.21 19.15
C MET A 189 12.66 22.34 19.40
N LYS A 190 12.62 21.55 20.47
CA LYS A 190 13.65 20.55 20.74
C LYS A 190 13.57 19.44 19.69
N PRO A 191 14.71 18.94 19.18
CA PRO A 191 14.69 17.80 18.24
C PRO A 191 13.95 16.57 18.76
N ILE A 192 13.93 16.32 20.08
CA ILE A 192 13.15 15.24 20.68
C ILE A 192 11.64 15.45 20.51
N ASP A 193 11.16 16.68 20.65
CA ASP A 193 9.74 17.02 20.48
C ASP A 193 9.33 16.93 19.00
N SER A 194 10.26 17.26 18.08
CA SER A 194 10.02 17.06 16.65
C SER A 194 9.83 15.59 16.31
N ILE A 195 10.56 14.66 16.94
CA ILE A 195 10.37 13.22 16.76
C ILE A 195 8.94 12.84 17.19
N ARG A 196 8.51 13.29 18.37
CA ARG A 196 7.14 13.03 18.85
C ARG A 196 6.09 13.63 17.89
N TYR A 197 6.30 14.85 17.42
CA TYR A 197 5.46 15.51 16.43
C TYR A 197 5.27 14.65 15.16
N TYR A 198 6.38 14.10 14.61
CA TYR A 198 6.31 13.24 13.43
C TYR A 198 5.66 11.88 13.70
N LYS A 199 5.70 11.36 14.94
CA LYS A 199 4.99 10.13 15.34
C LYS A 199 3.46 10.28 15.34
N PHE A 200 2.95 11.51 15.50
CA PHE A 200 1.51 11.79 15.38
C PHE A 200 0.97 11.62 13.95
N HIS A 201 1.82 11.68 12.94
CA HIS A 201 1.35 11.62 11.56
C HIS A 201 1.14 10.17 11.13
N LEU A 202 -0.08 9.87 10.66
CA LEU A 202 -0.40 8.59 10.04
C LEU A 202 0.48 8.38 8.79
N ARG A 203 0.77 7.16 8.48
CA ARG A 203 1.47 6.72 7.27
C ARG A 203 0.48 6.02 6.36
N ALA A 204 0.74 6.05 5.05
CA ALA A 204 -0.06 5.31 4.08
C ALA A 204 0.80 4.89 2.90
N SER A 205 0.33 3.87 2.20
CA SER A 205 0.87 3.46 0.91
C SER A 205 -0.23 2.92 0.00
N MET A 206 0.01 3.01 -1.30
CA MET A 206 -0.87 2.49 -2.33
C MET A 206 -0.05 1.94 -3.49
N MET A 207 -0.42 0.78 -3.99
CA MET A 207 0.16 0.17 -5.18
C MET A 207 -0.94 -0.42 -6.04
N SER A 208 -0.83 -0.23 -7.37
CA SER A 208 -1.72 -0.87 -8.34
C SER A 208 -0.91 -1.65 -9.38
N MET A 209 -1.43 -2.81 -9.77
CA MET A 209 -0.81 -3.71 -10.73
C MET A 209 -1.84 -4.24 -11.71
N GLU A 210 -1.47 -4.33 -12.98
CA GLU A 210 -2.21 -5.02 -14.01
C GLU A 210 -1.93 -6.52 -13.91
N PRO A 211 -2.93 -7.35 -13.55
CA PRO A 211 -2.67 -8.74 -13.17
C PRO A 211 -2.19 -9.62 -14.32
N GLN A 212 -2.62 -9.34 -15.56
CA GLN A 212 -2.29 -10.14 -16.75
C GLN A 212 -0.85 -9.94 -17.24
N THR A 213 -0.25 -8.78 -16.97
CA THR A 213 1.10 -8.43 -17.45
C THR A 213 2.11 -8.36 -16.32
N GLY A 214 1.67 -8.28 -15.08
CA GLY A 214 2.54 -7.98 -13.94
C GLY A 214 2.95 -6.51 -13.81
N HIS A 215 2.50 -5.63 -14.71
CA HIS A 215 2.92 -4.24 -14.75
C HIS A 215 2.41 -3.43 -13.56
N VAL A 216 3.33 -2.86 -12.79
CA VAL A 216 3.00 -1.91 -11.71
C VAL A 216 2.61 -0.57 -12.33
N LYS A 217 1.38 -0.14 -12.14
CA LYS A 217 0.82 1.11 -12.70
C LYS A 217 0.90 2.28 -11.73
N VAL A 218 0.87 2.01 -10.42
CA VAL A 218 0.90 3.00 -9.34
C VAL A 218 1.85 2.55 -8.25
N TRP A 219 2.64 3.48 -7.72
CA TRP A 219 3.51 3.26 -6.57
C TRP A 219 3.56 4.53 -5.70
N VAL A 220 2.78 4.55 -4.64
CA VAL A 220 2.75 5.64 -3.66
C VAL A 220 3.25 5.11 -2.32
N GLY A 221 4.53 5.31 -2.02
CA GLY A 221 5.16 4.82 -0.78
C GLY A 221 4.89 5.68 0.45
N GLY A 222 4.24 6.83 0.26
CA GLY A 222 3.85 7.80 1.28
C GLY A 222 3.36 9.08 0.62
N TYR A 223 2.92 10.04 1.40
CA TYR A 223 2.30 11.27 0.89
C TYR A 223 3.24 12.48 0.80
N ASN A 224 4.43 12.42 1.40
CA ASN A 224 5.42 13.51 1.33
C ASN A 224 6.84 12.97 1.51
N TYR A 225 7.56 12.77 0.41
CA TYR A 225 8.90 12.20 0.41
C TYR A 225 9.96 13.09 1.10
N LYS A 226 9.75 14.40 1.13
CA LYS A 226 10.69 15.33 1.78
C LYS A 226 10.78 15.09 3.29
N HIS A 227 9.64 14.79 3.92
CA HIS A 227 9.53 14.62 5.38
C HIS A 227 9.41 13.15 5.82
N PHE A 228 8.91 12.25 4.94
CA PHE A 228 8.62 10.85 5.25
C PHE A 228 9.23 9.95 4.18
N GLN A 229 10.55 9.72 4.24
CA GLN A 229 11.29 9.07 3.16
C GLN A 229 11.18 7.54 3.13
N TYR A 230 10.64 6.92 4.20
CA TYR A 230 10.51 5.46 4.27
C TYR A 230 9.40 4.97 3.34
N ASP A 231 9.77 4.14 2.35
CA ASP A 231 8.83 3.58 1.38
C ASP A 231 7.98 2.48 2.01
N GLN A 232 6.69 2.75 2.18
CA GLN A 232 5.74 1.81 2.76
C GLN A 232 5.24 0.75 1.76
N VAL A 233 5.55 0.85 0.46
CA VAL A 233 5.16 -0.16 -0.54
C VAL A 233 6.07 -1.38 -0.46
N LYS A 234 7.39 -1.18 -0.50
CA LYS A 234 8.38 -2.28 -0.59
C LYS A 234 9.12 -2.54 0.72
N GLN A 235 9.51 -1.48 1.42
CA GLN A 235 10.29 -1.59 2.66
C GLN A 235 9.40 -1.81 3.88
N GLY A 236 8.22 -1.18 3.89
CA GLY A 236 7.24 -1.31 4.95
C GLY A 236 6.67 -2.74 5.02
N ARG A 237 6.82 -3.40 6.17
CA ARG A 237 6.15 -4.65 6.49
C ARG A 237 5.22 -4.42 7.65
N ARG A 238 3.94 -4.72 7.44
CA ARG A 238 2.88 -4.46 8.41
C ARG A 238 1.98 -5.67 8.54
N GLN A 239 1.40 -5.85 9.70
CA GLN A 239 0.48 -6.94 9.97
C GLN A 239 -0.75 -6.82 9.07
N ILE A 240 -1.02 -7.86 8.27
CA ILE A 240 -2.02 -7.81 7.20
C ILE A 240 -3.46 -8.05 7.67
N GLY A 241 -3.65 -8.55 8.89
CA GLY A 241 -4.98 -8.80 9.44
C GLY A 241 -5.86 -9.65 8.53
N SER A 242 -7.14 -9.34 8.48
CA SER A 242 -8.12 -10.11 7.71
C SER A 242 -7.92 -10.13 6.20
N THR A 243 -6.96 -9.39 5.64
CA THR A 243 -6.59 -9.56 4.22
C THR A 243 -5.86 -10.89 3.96
N PHE A 244 -5.48 -11.60 5.00
CA PHE A 244 -5.00 -12.98 4.91
C PHE A 244 -6.09 -13.98 4.49
N LYS A 245 -7.35 -13.76 4.90
CA LYS A 245 -8.42 -14.75 4.77
C LYS A 245 -8.66 -15.30 3.36
N PRO A 246 -8.60 -14.51 2.27
CA PRO A 246 -8.74 -15.03 0.92
C PRO A 246 -7.76 -16.17 0.59
N PHE A 247 -6.52 -16.14 1.09
CA PHE A 247 -5.56 -17.25 0.89
C PHE A 247 -6.00 -18.55 1.57
N LEU A 248 -6.52 -18.44 2.80
CA LEU A 248 -7.10 -19.58 3.51
C LEU A 248 -8.31 -20.16 2.78
N TYR A 249 -9.24 -19.30 2.35
CA TYR A 249 -10.44 -19.71 1.62
C TYR A 249 -10.09 -20.32 0.27
N ALA A 250 -9.15 -19.73 -0.47
CA ALA A 250 -8.65 -20.28 -1.73
C ALA A 250 -8.05 -21.68 -1.54
N THR A 251 -7.26 -21.88 -0.47
CA THR A 251 -6.69 -23.19 -0.15
C THR A 251 -7.80 -24.22 0.17
N ALA A 252 -8.82 -23.81 0.92
CA ALA A 252 -9.95 -24.68 1.24
C ALA A 252 -10.78 -25.05 -0.02
N ILE A 253 -10.99 -24.09 -0.92
CA ILE A 253 -11.66 -24.31 -2.19
C ILE A 253 -10.84 -25.26 -3.08
N ASP A 254 -9.56 -25.00 -3.23
CA ASP A 254 -8.68 -25.77 -4.10
C ASP A 254 -8.53 -27.23 -3.63
N GLN A 255 -8.27 -27.44 -2.33
CA GLN A 255 -7.96 -28.74 -1.76
C GLN A 255 -9.21 -29.55 -1.36
N LEU A 256 -10.23 -28.91 -0.80
CA LEU A 256 -11.42 -29.56 -0.28
C LEU A 256 -12.63 -29.40 -1.19
N LYS A 257 -12.49 -28.68 -2.31
CA LYS A 257 -13.58 -28.37 -3.27
C LYS A 257 -14.81 -27.76 -2.61
N LEU A 258 -14.59 -26.95 -1.54
CA LEU A 258 -15.69 -26.31 -0.82
C LEU A 258 -16.36 -25.24 -1.69
N SER A 259 -17.69 -25.32 -1.78
CA SER A 259 -18.50 -24.29 -2.44
C SER A 259 -18.61 -23.03 -1.56
N PRO A 260 -18.78 -21.83 -2.16
CA PRO A 260 -19.22 -20.62 -1.47
C PRO A 260 -20.47 -20.81 -0.61
N CYS A 261 -21.29 -21.79 -0.97
CA CYS A 261 -22.55 -22.13 -0.29
C CYS A 261 -22.37 -23.11 0.89
N TYR A 262 -21.19 -23.69 1.06
CA TYR A 262 -20.90 -24.57 2.20
C TYR A 262 -21.17 -23.83 3.51
N THR A 263 -22.01 -24.41 4.36
CA THR A 263 -22.48 -23.78 5.60
C THR A 263 -21.66 -24.21 6.79
N VAL A 264 -21.33 -23.26 7.66
CA VAL A 264 -20.52 -23.45 8.86
C VAL A 264 -21.18 -22.74 10.04
N PRO A 265 -21.26 -23.37 11.24
CA PRO A 265 -21.77 -22.70 12.43
C PRO A 265 -20.84 -21.55 12.86
N ASP A 266 -21.40 -20.37 13.07
CA ASP A 266 -20.73 -19.22 13.69
C ASP A 266 -20.86 -19.36 15.21
N ALA A 267 -20.00 -20.17 15.81
CA ALA A 267 -19.93 -20.43 17.24
C ALA A 267 -18.48 -20.40 17.69
N LEU A 268 -18.23 -20.11 18.94
CA LEU A 268 -16.90 -20.18 19.54
C LEU A 268 -16.25 -21.51 19.16
N TYR A 269 -15.01 -21.44 18.72
CA TYR A 269 -14.25 -22.60 18.27
C TYR A 269 -12.80 -22.47 18.71
N CYS A 270 -12.29 -23.54 19.29
CA CYS A 270 -10.90 -23.63 19.71
C CYS A 270 -10.18 -24.71 18.90
N ILE A 271 -9.00 -24.41 18.40
CA ILE A 271 -8.05 -25.41 17.92
C ILE A 271 -7.25 -25.88 19.14
N GLU A 272 -7.29 -27.20 19.38
CA GLU A 272 -6.69 -27.84 20.56
C GLU A 272 -5.18 -27.61 20.64
N PRO A 273 -4.60 -27.62 21.86
CA PRO A 273 -3.16 -27.53 22.05
C PRO A 273 -2.41 -28.60 21.24
N MET A 274 -1.24 -28.27 20.77
CA MET A 274 -0.35 -29.15 19.99
C MET A 274 -0.88 -29.55 18.60
N LYS A 275 -2.13 -29.24 18.28
CA LYS A 275 -2.67 -29.40 16.93
C LYS A 275 -2.11 -28.32 16.04
N HIS A 276 -1.56 -28.67 14.88
CA HIS A 276 -0.95 -27.74 13.93
C HIS A 276 0.19 -26.88 14.53
N GLY A 277 0.93 -27.36 15.51
CA GLY A 277 2.12 -26.69 16.05
C GLY A 277 1.85 -25.57 17.08
N ASN A 278 0.61 -25.34 17.50
CA ASN A 278 0.30 -24.38 18.56
C ASN A 278 0.52 -24.99 19.95
N MET A 279 1.21 -24.27 20.86
CA MET A 279 1.46 -24.77 22.22
C MET A 279 0.20 -24.74 23.08
N ASN A 280 -0.66 -23.75 22.91
CA ASN A 280 -1.89 -23.54 23.68
C ASN A 280 -3.11 -23.63 22.78
N ALA A 281 -4.29 -23.89 23.36
CA ALA A 281 -5.54 -23.80 22.63
C ALA A 281 -5.69 -22.39 22.02
N TRP A 282 -6.10 -22.35 20.75
CA TRP A 282 -6.32 -21.08 20.06
C TRP A 282 -7.80 -20.89 19.76
N CYS A 283 -8.42 -19.92 20.45
CA CYS A 283 -9.86 -19.65 20.45
C CYS A 283 -10.15 -18.22 20.00
N PRO A 284 -10.11 -17.89 18.70
CA PRO A 284 -10.36 -16.54 18.25
C PRO A 284 -11.83 -16.13 18.42
N LYS A 285 -12.04 -14.86 18.82
CA LYS A 285 -13.36 -14.24 18.90
C LYS A 285 -13.69 -13.45 17.63
N ASN A 286 -14.98 -13.35 17.32
CA ASN A 286 -15.45 -12.40 16.33
C ASN A 286 -15.30 -10.96 16.83
N SER A 287 -14.96 -10.02 15.96
CA SER A 287 -14.84 -8.59 16.32
C SER A 287 -16.14 -7.97 16.81
N SER A 288 -17.28 -8.51 16.37
CA SER A 288 -18.62 -8.08 16.82
C SER A 288 -19.08 -8.73 18.12
N ASP A 289 -18.36 -9.72 18.60
CA ASP A 289 -18.73 -10.62 19.73
C ASP A 289 -20.12 -11.28 19.59
N ARG A 290 -20.61 -11.40 18.34
CA ARG A 290 -21.90 -12.02 18.01
C ARG A 290 -21.69 -13.40 17.43
N TYR A 291 -22.55 -14.35 17.82
CA TYR A 291 -22.49 -15.77 17.49
C TYR A 291 -23.90 -16.35 17.28
N GLY A 292 -23.99 -17.63 16.96
CA GLY A 292 -25.26 -18.39 17.00
C GLY A 292 -26.00 -18.53 15.68
N GLN A 293 -25.37 -18.14 14.57
CA GLN A 293 -25.93 -18.32 13.21
C GLN A 293 -25.13 -19.36 12.43
N THR A 294 -25.79 -20.08 11.51
CA THR A 294 -25.10 -20.83 10.46
C THR A 294 -24.92 -19.90 9.26
N ARG A 295 -23.70 -19.83 8.74
CA ARG A 295 -23.36 -18.94 7.62
C ARG A 295 -22.68 -19.75 6.51
N ASN A 296 -22.99 -19.42 5.26
CA ASN A 296 -22.22 -19.95 4.14
C ASN A 296 -20.85 -19.23 4.04
N LEU A 297 -19.91 -19.83 3.33
CA LEU A 297 -18.55 -19.29 3.19
C LEU A 297 -18.54 -17.90 2.55
N LYS A 298 -19.46 -17.62 1.61
CA LYS A 298 -19.58 -16.31 0.96
C LYS A 298 -19.90 -15.22 1.99
N ASN A 299 -20.90 -15.46 2.83
CA ASN A 299 -21.25 -14.54 3.92
C ASN A 299 -20.13 -14.45 4.99
N ALA A 300 -19.49 -15.57 5.30
CA ALA A 300 -18.42 -15.62 6.30
C ALA A 300 -17.20 -14.78 5.88
N LEU A 301 -16.76 -14.87 4.61
CA LEU A 301 -15.67 -14.03 4.10
C LEU A 301 -16.10 -12.57 3.99
N ALA A 302 -17.33 -12.31 3.49
CA ALA A 302 -17.88 -10.97 3.34
C ALA A 302 -17.87 -10.17 4.65
N ASN A 303 -18.30 -10.81 5.74
CA ASN A 303 -18.36 -10.22 7.08
C ASN A 303 -17.10 -10.51 7.91
N SER A 304 -16.09 -11.14 7.31
CA SER A 304 -14.79 -11.38 7.96
C SER A 304 -14.87 -12.16 9.28
N ILE A 305 -15.71 -13.20 9.35
CA ILE A 305 -15.98 -14.00 10.56
C ILE A 305 -14.74 -14.78 10.97
N ASN A 306 -14.28 -14.59 12.22
CA ASN A 306 -13.04 -15.20 12.72
C ASN A 306 -13.22 -16.66 13.11
N THR A 307 -14.34 -17.00 13.75
CA THR A 307 -14.65 -18.38 14.19
C THR A 307 -14.74 -19.35 13.01
N ILE A 308 -15.30 -18.92 11.89
CA ILE A 308 -15.38 -19.72 10.66
C ILE A 308 -13.99 -19.85 10.03
N SER A 309 -13.19 -18.79 10.01
CA SER A 309 -11.80 -18.86 9.55
C SER A 309 -10.96 -19.82 10.39
N ALA A 310 -11.19 -19.89 11.72
CA ALA A 310 -10.52 -20.85 12.58
C ALA A 310 -10.91 -22.29 12.25
N ARG A 311 -12.19 -22.57 11.98
CA ARG A 311 -12.66 -23.89 11.57
C ARG A 311 -12.07 -24.33 10.22
N LEU A 312 -12.01 -23.42 9.24
CA LEU A 312 -11.37 -23.70 7.95
C LEU A 312 -9.85 -23.96 8.14
N MET A 313 -9.19 -23.16 8.97
CA MET A 313 -7.77 -23.35 9.27
C MET A 313 -7.51 -24.70 9.93
N ASP A 314 -8.41 -25.16 10.79
CA ASP A 314 -8.31 -26.47 11.41
C ASP A 314 -8.48 -27.63 10.42
N GLN A 315 -9.34 -27.44 9.39
CA GLN A 315 -9.57 -28.45 8.34
C GLN A 315 -8.39 -28.52 7.36
N VAL A 316 -7.88 -27.37 6.92
CA VAL A 316 -6.83 -27.27 5.88
C VAL A 316 -5.43 -27.42 6.50
N GLY A 317 -5.24 -26.92 7.72
CA GLY A 317 -3.94 -26.76 8.36
C GLY A 317 -3.17 -25.53 7.84
N PRO A 318 -2.22 -25.00 8.64
CA PRO A 318 -1.47 -23.78 8.27
C PRO A 318 -0.46 -24.01 7.15
N LYS A 319 0.19 -25.18 7.07
CA LYS A 319 1.24 -25.46 6.10
C LYS A 319 0.81 -25.36 4.63
N PRO A 320 -0.35 -25.90 4.19
CA PRO A 320 -0.83 -25.72 2.82
C PRO A 320 -1.06 -24.25 2.46
N VAL A 321 -1.63 -23.45 3.38
CA VAL A 321 -1.88 -22.03 3.17
C VAL A 321 -0.55 -21.26 3.03
N VAL A 322 0.42 -21.53 3.89
CA VAL A 322 1.78 -20.95 3.79
C VAL A 322 2.44 -21.33 2.48
N THR A 323 2.30 -22.60 2.04
CA THR A 323 2.84 -23.05 0.76
C THR A 323 2.22 -22.31 -0.42
N LEU A 324 0.88 -22.12 -0.41
CA LEU A 324 0.18 -21.34 -1.42
C LEU A 324 0.73 -19.89 -1.48
N MET A 325 0.80 -19.23 -0.34
CA MET A 325 1.27 -17.84 -0.25
C MET A 325 2.71 -17.67 -0.75
N LYS A 326 3.60 -18.63 -0.43
CA LYS A 326 4.98 -18.62 -0.95
C LYS A 326 5.01 -18.73 -2.47
N LYS A 327 4.18 -19.60 -3.07
CA LYS A 327 4.06 -19.70 -4.52
C LYS A 327 3.47 -18.42 -5.16
N MET A 328 2.69 -17.65 -4.42
CA MET A 328 2.18 -16.33 -4.80
C MET A 328 3.19 -15.19 -4.54
N GLY A 329 4.47 -15.50 -4.33
CA GLY A 329 5.53 -14.51 -4.22
C GLY A 329 5.68 -13.86 -2.83
N ILE A 330 5.04 -14.37 -1.79
CA ILE A 330 5.24 -13.90 -0.42
C ILE A 330 6.55 -14.45 0.14
N ASN A 331 7.56 -13.58 0.23
CA ASN A 331 8.89 -13.90 0.78
C ASN A 331 9.04 -13.53 2.26
N SER A 332 8.11 -12.73 2.79
CA SER A 332 8.03 -12.41 4.22
C SER A 332 7.86 -13.68 5.06
N TYR A 333 8.29 -13.62 6.32
CA TYR A 333 8.18 -14.76 7.23
C TYR A 333 6.72 -15.12 7.52
N LEU A 334 6.36 -16.36 7.28
CA LEU A 334 5.03 -16.92 7.51
C LEU A 334 5.13 -18.07 8.54
N PRO A 335 4.65 -17.89 9.77
CA PRO A 335 4.64 -18.96 10.77
C PRO A 335 3.59 -20.01 10.41
N GLU A 336 3.96 -21.29 10.49
CA GLU A 336 3.04 -22.41 10.23
C GLU A 336 2.23 -22.77 11.51
N VAL A 337 1.44 -21.78 12.00
CA VAL A 337 0.59 -21.92 13.20
C VAL A 337 -0.84 -21.45 12.92
N PRO A 338 -1.85 -21.95 13.63
CA PRO A 338 -3.26 -21.62 13.35
C PRO A 338 -3.61 -20.14 13.39
N SER A 339 -2.94 -19.35 14.24
CA SER A 339 -3.21 -17.91 14.38
C SER A 339 -2.94 -17.10 13.12
N ILE A 340 -2.21 -17.67 12.15
CA ILE A 340 -1.99 -17.05 10.82
C ILE A 340 -3.33 -16.78 10.10
N ALA A 341 -4.39 -17.53 10.40
CA ALA A 341 -5.73 -17.35 9.84
C ALA A 341 -6.29 -15.92 10.03
N LEU A 342 -5.81 -15.19 11.03
CA LEU A 342 -6.19 -13.81 11.31
C LEU A 342 -5.17 -12.79 10.80
N GLY A 343 -4.18 -13.23 10.01
CA GLY A 343 -3.21 -12.35 9.37
C GLY A 343 -2.20 -11.75 10.34
N THR A 344 -1.64 -12.58 11.22
CA THR A 344 -0.59 -12.17 12.16
C THR A 344 0.76 -11.81 11.51
N PRO A 345 1.14 -12.30 10.31
CA PRO A 345 2.41 -11.95 9.67
C PRO A 345 2.49 -10.48 9.23
N ASP A 346 3.71 -9.97 9.24
CA ASP A 346 4.08 -8.67 8.68
C ASP A 346 4.53 -8.84 7.22
N ILE A 347 3.75 -8.30 6.28
CA ILE A 347 3.97 -8.45 4.84
C ILE A 347 3.97 -7.06 4.19
N SER A 348 4.76 -6.89 3.13
CA SER A 348 4.78 -5.63 2.39
C SER A 348 3.56 -5.49 1.47
N LEU A 349 3.16 -4.25 1.18
CA LEU A 349 2.09 -3.99 0.23
C LEU A 349 2.43 -4.53 -1.16
N TYR A 350 3.71 -4.44 -1.56
CA TYR A 350 4.22 -5.00 -2.81
C TYR A 350 3.93 -6.50 -2.95
N GLU A 351 4.26 -7.28 -1.91
CA GLU A 351 4.00 -8.72 -1.89
C GLU A 351 2.49 -9.02 -1.91
N MET A 352 1.70 -8.25 -1.16
CA MET A 352 0.24 -8.45 -1.09
C MET A 352 -0.44 -8.17 -2.44
N VAL A 353 -0.07 -7.09 -3.14
CA VAL A 353 -0.65 -6.77 -4.45
C VAL A 353 -0.28 -7.83 -5.50
N GLY A 354 0.99 -8.28 -5.53
CA GLY A 354 1.42 -9.37 -6.38
C GLY A 354 0.64 -10.66 -6.13
N ALA A 355 0.50 -11.06 -4.86
CA ALA A 355 -0.22 -12.26 -4.48
C ALA A 355 -1.72 -12.19 -4.81
N TYR A 356 -2.38 -11.05 -4.55
CA TYR A 356 -3.79 -10.86 -4.91
C TYR A 356 -4.04 -10.85 -6.42
N SER A 357 -3.06 -10.40 -7.21
CA SER A 357 -3.14 -10.43 -8.68
C SER A 357 -3.30 -11.84 -9.23
N THR A 358 -2.77 -12.86 -8.54
CA THR A 358 -2.93 -14.27 -8.88
C THR A 358 -4.41 -14.69 -8.97
N PHE A 359 -5.27 -14.18 -8.08
CA PHE A 359 -6.70 -14.52 -8.10
C PHE A 359 -7.40 -14.01 -9.37
N VAL A 360 -7.06 -12.79 -9.80
CA VAL A 360 -7.66 -12.15 -10.99
C VAL A 360 -7.00 -12.65 -12.28
N ASN A 361 -5.77 -13.15 -12.19
CA ASN A 361 -5.01 -13.70 -13.30
C ASN A 361 -5.14 -15.24 -13.40
N LYS A 362 -6.36 -15.77 -13.26
CA LYS A 362 -6.68 -17.19 -13.49
C LYS A 362 -5.85 -18.18 -12.65
N GLY A 363 -5.34 -17.74 -11.49
CA GLY A 363 -4.49 -18.56 -10.63
C GLY A 363 -3.00 -18.56 -10.99
N ILE A 364 -2.59 -17.73 -11.95
CA ILE A 364 -1.21 -17.59 -12.40
C ILE A 364 -0.57 -16.39 -11.70
N TYR A 365 0.50 -16.61 -10.94
CA TYR A 365 1.31 -15.55 -10.35
C TYR A 365 2.30 -14.99 -11.37
N ILE A 366 2.42 -13.67 -11.41
CA ILE A 366 3.48 -12.94 -12.13
C ILE A 366 4.14 -11.99 -11.13
N GLU A 367 5.47 -12.03 -11.05
CA GLU A 367 6.20 -11.09 -10.18
C GLU A 367 5.94 -9.64 -10.66
N PRO A 368 5.68 -8.68 -9.73
CA PRO A 368 5.42 -7.30 -10.13
C PRO A 368 6.59 -6.69 -10.90
N ILE A 369 6.32 -6.21 -12.11
CA ILE A 369 7.26 -5.63 -13.08
C ILE A 369 7.11 -4.12 -13.05
N PHE A 370 8.20 -3.41 -12.77
CA PHE A 370 8.24 -1.94 -12.74
C PHE A 370 9.19 -1.33 -13.79
N ILE A 371 10.07 -2.14 -14.38
CA ILE A 371 10.92 -1.79 -15.53
C ILE A 371 10.71 -2.86 -16.60
N THR A 372 10.46 -2.45 -17.83
CA THR A 372 10.35 -3.36 -18.97
C THR A 372 11.64 -3.45 -19.78
N ARG A 373 12.37 -2.33 -19.90
CA ARG A 373 13.53 -2.27 -20.77
C ARG A 373 14.50 -1.16 -20.35
N ILE A 374 15.80 -1.38 -20.57
CA ILE A 374 16.85 -0.37 -20.46
C ILE A 374 17.61 -0.35 -21.78
N GLU A 375 17.78 0.84 -22.36
CA GLU A 375 18.55 1.07 -23.59
C GLU A 375 19.73 2.00 -23.35
N ASP A 376 20.74 1.88 -24.19
CA ASP A 376 21.80 2.88 -24.29
C ASP A 376 21.31 4.14 -25.04
N LYS A 377 22.16 5.16 -25.17
CA LYS A 377 21.86 6.40 -25.88
C LYS A 377 21.54 6.21 -27.38
N ASN A 378 21.95 5.08 -27.97
CA ASN A 378 21.73 4.76 -29.38
C ASN A 378 20.46 3.93 -29.60
N GLY A 379 19.76 3.53 -28.52
CA GLY A 379 18.58 2.68 -28.58
C GLY A 379 18.88 1.17 -28.59
N VAL A 380 20.13 0.78 -28.26
CA VAL A 380 20.48 -0.64 -28.14
C VAL A 380 19.96 -1.17 -26.81
N PRO A 381 19.17 -2.26 -26.81
CA PRO A 381 18.68 -2.87 -25.57
C PRO A 381 19.84 -3.44 -24.74
N LEU A 382 19.93 -3.00 -23.48
CA LEU A 382 20.87 -3.52 -22.49
C LEU A 382 20.19 -4.50 -21.53
N PHE A 383 18.89 -4.34 -21.35
CA PHE A 383 18.04 -5.19 -20.53
C PHE A 383 16.62 -5.18 -21.08
N GLU A 384 16.00 -6.33 -21.08
CA GLU A 384 14.56 -6.50 -21.37
C GLU A 384 14.01 -7.55 -20.43
N VAL A 385 12.89 -7.23 -19.75
CA VAL A 385 12.27 -8.15 -18.80
C VAL A 385 11.49 -9.23 -19.55
N ILE A 386 11.68 -10.47 -19.16
CA ILE A 386 10.84 -11.60 -19.55
C ILE A 386 9.98 -11.94 -18.33
N PRO A 387 8.64 -11.78 -18.40
CA PRO A 387 7.79 -12.11 -17.26
C PRO A 387 7.92 -13.58 -16.86
N GLU A 388 8.27 -13.83 -15.60
CA GLU A 388 8.24 -15.17 -15.03
C GLU A 388 6.86 -15.46 -14.48
N THR A 389 6.24 -16.57 -14.91
CA THR A 389 4.91 -16.99 -14.50
C THR A 389 4.99 -18.28 -13.69
N THR A 390 4.12 -18.40 -12.70
CA THR A 390 3.98 -19.61 -11.87
C THR A 390 2.51 -19.99 -11.76
N ASP A 391 2.17 -21.20 -12.15
CA ASP A 391 0.84 -21.78 -11.90
C ASP A 391 0.69 -22.10 -10.42
N VAL A 392 -0.26 -21.45 -9.76
CA VAL A 392 -0.40 -21.52 -8.29
C VAL A 392 -1.71 -22.13 -7.86
N LEU A 393 -2.81 -21.74 -8.51
CA LEU A 393 -4.18 -22.23 -8.29
C LEU A 393 -4.80 -22.66 -9.61
N SER A 394 -5.77 -23.58 -9.56
CA SER A 394 -6.65 -23.80 -10.72
C SER A 394 -7.44 -22.53 -11.05
N GLU A 395 -7.75 -22.34 -12.34
CA GLU A 395 -8.56 -21.19 -12.79
C GLU A 395 -9.92 -21.15 -12.06
N GLU A 396 -10.54 -22.33 -11.85
CA GLU A 396 -11.77 -22.46 -11.08
C GLU A 396 -11.61 -21.98 -9.63
N ALA A 397 -10.58 -22.45 -8.91
CA ALA A 397 -10.37 -22.06 -7.52
C ALA A 397 -10.08 -20.55 -7.38
N ALA A 398 -9.33 -19.97 -8.30
CA ALA A 398 -9.09 -18.53 -8.38
C ALA A 398 -10.39 -17.75 -8.60
N TYR A 399 -11.20 -18.14 -9.58
CA TYR A 399 -12.48 -17.51 -9.88
C TYR A 399 -13.49 -17.61 -8.73
N VAL A 400 -13.62 -18.80 -8.13
CA VAL A 400 -14.49 -19.01 -6.96
C VAL A 400 -14.06 -18.12 -5.78
N THR A 401 -12.75 -17.93 -5.60
CA THR A 401 -12.22 -17.03 -4.57
C THR A 401 -12.55 -15.56 -4.87
N VAL A 402 -12.45 -15.14 -6.14
CA VAL A 402 -12.88 -13.80 -6.57
C VAL A 402 -14.38 -13.61 -6.30
N ASN A 403 -15.22 -14.59 -6.62
CA ASN A 403 -16.66 -14.55 -6.35
C ASN A 403 -17.00 -14.39 -4.86
N LEU A 404 -16.23 -15.06 -3.97
CA LEU A 404 -16.33 -14.84 -2.52
C LEU A 404 -15.99 -13.40 -2.15
N MET A 405 -14.91 -12.85 -2.73
CA MET A 405 -14.46 -11.48 -2.45
C MET A 405 -15.38 -10.39 -3.04
N GLU A 406 -16.15 -10.68 -4.09
CA GLU A 406 -17.24 -9.79 -4.53
C GLU A 406 -18.31 -9.60 -3.45
N GLY A 407 -18.62 -10.66 -2.67
CA GLY A 407 -19.52 -10.58 -1.53
C GLY A 407 -19.08 -9.53 -0.50
N VAL A 408 -17.77 -9.33 -0.29
CA VAL A 408 -17.21 -8.33 0.62
C VAL A 408 -17.64 -6.91 0.21
N THR A 409 -17.63 -6.61 -1.09
CA THR A 409 -17.97 -5.27 -1.61
C THR A 409 -19.48 -5.11 -1.84
N LYS A 410 -20.21 -6.20 -2.10
CA LYS A 410 -21.66 -6.15 -2.35
C LYS A 410 -22.47 -5.96 -1.06
N TYR A 411 -22.17 -6.71 0.00
CA TYR A 411 -22.97 -6.71 1.25
C TYR A 411 -22.13 -6.94 2.52
N GLY A 412 -20.83 -6.97 2.41
CA GLY A 412 -19.90 -7.20 3.54
C GLY A 412 -19.19 -5.93 4.01
N SER A 413 -18.01 -6.13 4.58
CA SER A 413 -17.20 -5.07 5.20
C SER A 413 -16.73 -3.96 4.23
N GLY A 414 -16.78 -4.20 2.91
CA GLY A 414 -16.53 -3.23 1.84
C GLY A 414 -17.79 -2.64 1.20
N GLY A 415 -18.99 -2.93 1.73
CA GLY A 415 -20.29 -2.53 1.14
C GLY A 415 -20.45 -1.03 0.93
N ARG A 416 -19.70 -0.20 1.66
CA ARG A 416 -19.64 1.26 1.49
C ARG A 416 -19.38 1.69 0.03
N LEU A 417 -18.69 0.87 -0.76
CA LEU A 417 -18.44 1.13 -2.18
C LEU A 417 -19.72 1.12 -3.03
N ARG A 418 -20.79 0.49 -2.55
CA ARG A 418 -22.09 0.33 -3.26
C ARG A 418 -23.12 1.38 -2.88
N HIS A 419 -22.95 2.05 -1.75
CA HIS A 419 -23.93 3.02 -1.29
C HIS A 419 -24.07 4.18 -2.27
N SER A 420 -25.32 4.55 -2.58
CA SER A 420 -25.69 5.66 -3.49
C SER A 420 -26.22 6.89 -2.77
N GLY A 421 -26.54 6.78 -1.47
CA GLY A 421 -27.06 7.87 -0.65
C GLY A 421 -26.11 8.29 0.47
N LEU A 422 -26.25 9.53 0.93
CA LEU A 422 -25.58 10.03 2.13
C LEU A 422 -26.40 9.61 3.34
N GLU A 423 -25.80 8.91 4.29
CA GLU A 423 -26.34 8.73 5.63
C GLU A 423 -26.08 10.02 6.41
N GLU A 424 -26.94 11.01 6.26
CA GLU A 424 -26.75 12.37 6.79
C GLU A 424 -26.55 12.43 8.30
N THR A 425 -27.04 11.45 9.03
CA THR A 425 -26.92 11.35 10.48
C THR A 425 -25.60 10.72 10.94
N ASN A 426 -24.87 10.04 10.05
CA ASN A 426 -23.62 9.37 10.41
C ASN A 426 -22.45 10.31 10.22
N TYR A 427 -21.81 10.71 11.34
CA TYR A 427 -20.64 11.58 11.36
C TYR A 427 -19.50 11.12 10.46
N ILE A 428 -19.18 9.82 10.48
CA ILE A 428 -18.08 9.24 9.71
C ILE A 428 -18.30 9.43 8.20
N TYR A 429 -19.50 9.07 7.70
CA TYR A 429 -19.84 9.22 6.29
C TYR A 429 -19.85 10.67 5.83
N LYS A 430 -20.36 11.57 6.68
CA LYS A 430 -20.47 12.98 6.33
C LYS A 430 -19.14 13.74 6.34
N ASN A 431 -18.29 13.46 7.31
CA ASN A 431 -17.13 14.32 7.60
C ASN A 431 -15.80 13.65 7.31
N LEU A 432 -15.72 12.31 7.36
CA LEU A 432 -14.44 11.61 7.31
C LEU A 432 -14.21 10.89 5.97
N ILE A 433 -15.25 10.22 5.44
CA ILE A 433 -15.09 9.42 4.22
C ILE A 433 -15.05 10.30 2.97
N THR A 434 -13.84 10.49 2.46
CA THR A 434 -13.61 11.34 1.28
C THR A 434 -14.21 10.72 0.02
N GLY A 435 -14.89 11.54 -0.78
CA GLY A 435 -15.48 11.13 -2.07
C GLY A 435 -16.80 10.33 -1.98
N TYR A 436 -17.27 10.04 -0.78
CA TYR A 436 -18.55 9.36 -0.56
C TYR A 436 -19.76 10.24 -1.07
N PRO A 437 -20.81 9.64 -1.63
CA PRO A 437 -20.98 8.22 -1.97
C PRO A 437 -20.20 7.81 -3.22
N TYR A 438 -19.77 6.54 -3.28
CA TYR A 438 -19.07 6.00 -4.44
C TYR A 438 -20.02 5.44 -5.49
N ALA A 439 -21.06 4.75 -5.07
CA ALA A 439 -22.15 4.21 -5.91
C ALA A 439 -21.65 3.34 -7.07
N PHE A 440 -20.62 2.52 -6.85
CA PHE A 440 -20.12 1.63 -7.90
C PHE A 440 -21.11 0.48 -8.16
N GLU A 441 -21.44 0.25 -9.42
CA GLU A 441 -22.35 -0.82 -9.88
C GLU A 441 -21.60 -2.00 -10.49
N ASN A 442 -20.41 -1.76 -11.08
CA ASN A 442 -19.59 -2.76 -11.76
C ASN A 442 -19.06 -3.84 -10.81
N ALA A 443 -18.53 -4.93 -11.37
CA ALA A 443 -17.90 -5.99 -10.60
C ALA A 443 -16.65 -5.46 -9.86
N ILE A 444 -16.63 -5.64 -8.55
CA ILE A 444 -15.49 -5.31 -7.68
C ILE A 444 -15.36 -6.44 -6.66
N ALA A 445 -14.21 -7.08 -6.62
CA ALA A 445 -13.83 -7.98 -5.56
C ALA A 445 -12.88 -7.27 -4.58
N GLY A 446 -12.88 -7.65 -3.31
CA GLY A 446 -11.96 -7.01 -2.37
C GLY A 446 -11.95 -7.64 -0.99
N LYS A 447 -11.07 -7.12 -0.13
CA LYS A 447 -11.00 -7.52 1.28
C LYS A 447 -10.50 -6.37 2.14
N THR A 448 -11.22 -6.07 3.21
CA THR A 448 -10.78 -5.18 4.28
C THR A 448 -9.89 -5.93 5.27
N GLY A 449 -8.89 -5.25 5.80
CA GLY A 449 -8.06 -5.72 6.90
C GLY A 449 -8.05 -4.71 8.02
N THR A 450 -8.13 -5.20 9.24
CA THR A 450 -7.95 -4.41 10.47
C THR A 450 -7.19 -5.29 11.43
N THR A 451 -6.14 -4.75 12.04
CA THR A 451 -5.35 -5.47 13.04
C THR A 451 -5.90 -5.20 14.44
N GLN A 452 -5.40 -5.96 15.42
CA GLN A 452 -5.71 -5.68 16.83
C GLN A 452 -5.30 -4.25 17.18
N ASN A 453 -6.05 -3.61 18.07
CA ASN A 453 -5.88 -2.23 18.50
C ASN A 453 -5.90 -1.22 17.33
N GLN A 454 -6.49 -1.58 16.19
CA GLN A 454 -6.67 -0.69 15.03
C GLN A 454 -5.37 -0.02 14.52
N SER A 455 -4.21 -0.67 14.72
CA SER A 455 -2.90 -0.11 14.34
C SER A 455 -2.64 -0.13 12.83
N ASP A 456 -3.32 -1.01 12.10
CA ASP A 456 -3.19 -1.17 10.66
C ASP A 456 -4.56 -1.32 9.99
N GLY A 457 -4.85 -0.45 9.05
CA GLY A 457 -6.01 -0.51 8.17
C GLY A 457 -5.60 -0.86 6.75
N TRP A 458 -6.20 -1.92 6.18
CA TRP A 458 -5.93 -2.39 4.84
C TRP A 458 -7.18 -2.45 3.99
N PHE A 459 -7.02 -2.21 2.72
CA PHE A 459 -8.00 -2.57 1.71
C PHE A 459 -7.31 -3.09 0.45
N MET A 460 -7.66 -4.31 0.05
CA MET A 460 -7.29 -4.89 -1.24
C MET A 460 -8.53 -4.87 -2.12
N GLY A 461 -8.49 -4.12 -3.21
CA GLY A 461 -9.60 -3.99 -4.15
C GLY A 461 -9.18 -4.38 -5.57
N MET A 462 -10.06 -5.06 -6.29
CA MET A 462 -9.76 -5.63 -7.60
C MET A 462 -10.92 -5.40 -8.56
N VAL A 463 -10.55 -5.08 -9.80
CA VAL A 463 -11.40 -5.17 -11.00
C VAL A 463 -10.67 -6.05 -12.01
N PRO A 464 -11.29 -6.50 -13.12
CA PRO A 464 -10.70 -7.50 -14.00
C PRO A 464 -9.28 -7.19 -14.51
N ASN A 465 -8.92 -5.94 -14.68
CA ASN A 465 -7.63 -5.54 -15.21
C ASN A 465 -6.78 -4.64 -14.26
N LEU A 466 -7.18 -4.49 -12.99
CA LEU A 466 -6.41 -3.73 -12.02
C LEU A 466 -6.60 -4.26 -10.60
N VAL A 467 -5.51 -4.61 -9.94
CA VAL A 467 -5.46 -4.96 -8.53
C VAL A 467 -4.77 -3.84 -7.76
N THR A 468 -5.43 -3.31 -6.75
CA THR A 468 -4.92 -2.17 -5.98
C THR A 468 -5.00 -2.46 -4.49
N GLY A 469 -3.87 -2.33 -3.81
CA GLY A 469 -3.77 -2.41 -2.37
C GLY A 469 -3.54 -1.04 -1.75
N VAL A 470 -4.13 -0.81 -0.59
CA VAL A 470 -3.95 0.39 0.24
C VAL A 470 -3.72 -0.02 1.69
N TRP A 471 -2.73 0.58 2.32
CA TRP A 471 -2.46 0.47 3.75
C TRP A 471 -2.39 1.84 4.40
N VAL A 472 -2.93 1.96 5.62
CA VAL A 472 -2.84 3.15 6.48
C VAL A 472 -2.60 2.71 7.91
N GLY A 473 -1.74 3.41 8.65
CA GLY A 473 -1.47 3.14 10.06
C GLY A 473 -0.48 4.13 10.67
N GLY A 474 -0.24 4.02 11.97
CA GLY A 474 0.83 4.75 12.65
C GLY A 474 2.21 4.20 12.27
N GLU A 475 3.27 5.00 12.42
CA GLU A 475 4.64 4.48 12.27
C GLU A 475 4.94 3.39 13.29
N ASP A 476 4.54 3.59 14.54
CA ASP A 476 4.57 2.59 15.61
C ASP A 476 3.17 2.03 15.85
N ARG A 477 3.07 0.75 16.21
CA ARG A 477 1.76 0.11 16.48
C ARG A 477 1.03 0.69 17.68
N ALA A 478 1.76 1.32 18.59
CA ALA A 478 1.20 2.05 19.72
C ALA A 478 0.55 3.39 19.32
N VAL A 479 0.59 3.75 18.04
CA VAL A 479 -0.02 4.96 17.48
C VAL A 479 -1.22 4.55 16.64
N HIS A 480 -2.41 4.61 17.21
CA HIS A 480 -3.65 4.10 16.59
C HIS A 480 -4.91 4.80 17.10
N PHE A 481 -6.03 4.60 16.42
CA PHE A 481 -7.37 4.99 16.92
C PHE A 481 -7.83 4.04 18.04
N ASP A 482 -8.63 4.52 18.97
CA ASP A 482 -9.23 3.69 20.03
C ASP A 482 -10.49 2.98 19.54
N ASP A 483 -11.29 3.66 18.71
CA ASP A 483 -12.53 3.13 18.19
C ASP A 483 -12.35 2.49 16.81
N ILE A 484 -12.85 1.26 16.69
CA ILE A 484 -12.86 0.51 15.42
C ILE A 484 -13.58 1.26 14.30
N ALA A 485 -14.56 2.09 14.61
CA ALA A 485 -15.28 2.87 13.60
C ALA A 485 -14.36 3.81 12.82
N PHE A 486 -13.31 4.33 13.45
CA PHE A 486 -12.29 5.18 12.85
C PHE A 486 -11.08 4.38 12.37
N GLY A 487 -10.63 3.40 13.16
CA GLY A 487 -9.39 2.64 12.92
C GLY A 487 -9.54 1.38 12.08
N GLN A 488 -10.73 1.07 11.55
CA GLN A 488 -10.91 -0.06 10.64
C GLN A 488 -10.46 0.25 9.21
N GLY A 489 -10.02 -0.79 8.48
CA GLY A 489 -9.61 -0.66 7.07
C GLY A 489 -10.69 -0.04 6.16
N ALA A 490 -11.97 -0.27 6.46
CA ALA A 490 -13.09 0.34 5.76
C ALA A 490 -13.17 1.87 5.92
N THR A 491 -12.56 2.45 6.96
CA THR A 491 -12.49 3.90 7.21
C THR A 491 -11.13 4.47 6.86
N MET A 492 -10.05 3.74 7.15
CA MET A 492 -8.68 4.23 6.93
C MET A 492 -8.22 4.07 5.46
N ALA A 493 -8.39 2.88 4.87
CA ALA A 493 -7.77 2.52 3.59
C ALA A 493 -8.76 2.47 2.41
N LEU A 494 -9.96 1.90 2.60
CA LEU A 494 -10.96 1.77 1.53
C LEU A 494 -11.33 3.11 0.88
N PRO A 495 -11.46 4.24 1.61
CA PRO A 495 -11.81 5.53 0.99
C PRO A 495 -10.76 6.04 0.02
N ILE A 496 -9.47 5.77 0.25
CA ILE A 496 -8.39 6.11 -0.69
C ILE A 496 -8.61 5.34 -2.01
N TRP A 497 -8.87 4.05 -1.91
CA TRP A 497 -9.18 3.20 -3.06
C TRP A 497 -10.46 3.67 -3.79
N GLY A 498 -11.53 3.92 -3.03
CA GLY A 498 -12.82 4.36 -3.58
C GLY A 498 -12.72 5.69 -4.32
N GLN A 499 -12.03 6.65 -3.75
CA GLN A 499 -11.77 7.97 -4.36
C GLN A 499 -10.92 7.84 -5.63
N PHE A 500 -9.84 7.05 -5.57
CA PHE A 500 -8.98 6.77 -6.72
C PHE A 500 -9.77 6.17 -7.87
N MET A 501 -10.54 5.11 -7.63
CA MET A 501 -11.33 4.45 -8.67
C MET A 501 -12.43 5.35 -9.21
N LYS A 502 -13.08 6.15 -8.35
CA LYS A 502 -14.09 7.14 -8.78
C LYS A 502 -13.50 8.13 -9.77
N LYS A 503 -12.31 8.67 -9.46
CA LYS A 503 -11.57 9.57 -10.37
C LYS A 503 -11.09 8.87 -11.64
N ALA A 504 -10.56 7.66 -11.52
CA ALA A 504 -10.09 6.87 -12.66
C ALA A 504 -11.21 6.55 -13.65
N TYR A 505 -12.40 6.22 -13.17
CA TYR A 505 -13.57 5.95 -14.01
C TYR A 505 -14.14 7.16 -14.75
N LEU A 506 -13.77 8.38 -14.34
CA LEU A 506 -14.12 9.60 -15.08
C LEU A 506 -13.27 9.79 -16.36
N ASN A 507 -12.16 9.07 -16.48
CA ASN A 507 -11.31 9.09 -17.65
C ASN A 507 -11.27 7.72 -18.37
N PRO A 508 -12.12 7.50 -19.40
CA PRO A 508 -12.17 6.23 -20.13
C PRO A 508 -10.84 5.84 -20.81
N GLU A 509 -9.97 6.81 -21.13
CA GLU A 509 -8.66 6.54 -21.75
C GLU A 509 -7.70 5.75 -20.83
N LEU A 510 -7.99 5.69 -19.53
CA LEU A 510 -7.24 4.86 -18.59
C LEU A 510 -7.53 3.38 -18.75
N GLY A 511 -8.60 3.01 -19.47
CA GLY A 511 -8.93 1.64 -19.80
C GLY A 511 -9.26 0.75 -18.60
N ILE A 512 -9.66 1.33 -17.45
CA ILE A 512 -10.00 0.53 -16.27
C ILE A 512 -11.34 -0.16 -16.48
N SER A 513 -11.32 -1.48 -16.38
CA SER A 513 -12.49 -2.32 -16.67
C SER A 513 -13.64 -2.08 -15.70
N LYS A 514 -14.86 -2.05 -16.28
CA LYS A 514 -16.14 -2.12 -15.55
C LYS A 514 -16.90 -3.41 -15.83
N GLU A 515 -16.29 -4.32 -16.57
CA GLU A 515 -16.85 -5.60 -16.92
C GLU A 515 -16.88 -6.55 -15.71
N ASP A 516 -17.61 -7.66 -15.85
CA ASP A 516 -17.57 -8.76 -14.91
C ASP A 516 -16.23 -9.51 -14.97
N PHE A 517 -15.88 -10.19 -13.89
CA PHE A 517 -14.71 -11.07 -13.90
C PHE A 517 -14.90 -12.22 -14.88
N PRO A 518 -13.88 -12.55 -15.70
CA PRO A 518 -13.98 -13.64 -16.66
C PRO A 518 -14.33 -14.98 -16.00
N VAL A 519 -15.36 -15.63 -16.50
CA VAL A 519 -15.80 -16.94 -16.01
C VAL A 519 -14.98 -18.03 -16.69
N PRO A 520 -14.41 -19.01 -15.97
CA PRO A 520 -13.74 -20.16 -16.56
C PRO A 520 -14.68 -20.98 -17.45
N GLU A 521 -14.12 -21.67 -18.43
CA GLU A 521 -14.91 -22.57 -19.31
C GLU A 521 -15.61 -23.66 -18.49
N ILE A 522 -15.01 -24.14 -17.42
CA ILE A 522 -15.56 -25.17 -16.55
C ILE A 522 -15.59 -24.64 -15.11
N VAL A 523 -16.79 -24.54 -14.54
CA VAL A 523 -17.04 -24.27 -13.14
C VAL A 523 -17.88 -25.41 -12.58
N SER A 524 -17.24 -26.32 -11.86
CA SER A 524 -17.90 -27.48 -11.24
C SER A 524 -18.43 -27.18 -9.84
N ILE A 525 -17.89 -26.14 -9.19
CA ILE A 525 -18.25 -25.73 -7.83
C ILE A 525 -19.49 -24.83 -7.89
N PRO A 526 -20.61 -25.19 -7.23
CA PRO A 526 -21.82 -24.36 -7.23
C PRO A 526 -21.59 -22.99 -6.58
N LEU A 527 -22.02 -21.92 -7.24
CA LEU A 527 -21.85 -20.53 -6.80
C LEU A 527 -23.17 -19.89 -6.30
N ASP A 528 -24.31 -20.38 -6.80
CA ASP A 528 -25.63 -19.87 -6.45
C ASP A 528 -26.16 -20.61 -5.22
N CYS A 529 -26.16 -19.89 -4.10
CA CYS A 529 -26.53 -20.46 -2.81
C CYS A 529 -28.06 -20.50 -2.58
N GLU A 530 -28.87 -19.76 -3.35
CA GLU A 530 -30.32 -19.72 -3.20
C GLU A 530 -30.96 -20.97 -3.82
N ASN A 531 -30.51 -21.34 -5.00
CA ASN A 531 -31.01 -22.54 -5.69
C ASN A 531 -30.62 -23.85 -4.97
N LEU A 532 -29.46 -23.91 -4.33
CA LEU A 532 -29.08 -25.10 -3.53
C LEU A 532 -29.97 -25.33 -2.30
N ASN A 533 -30.50 -24.29 -1.71
CA ASN A 533 -31.45 -24.43 -0.59
C ASN A 533 -32.82 -24.95 -1.07
N ILE A 534 -33.22 -24.61 -2.29
CA ILE A 534 -34.46 -25.11 -2.90
C ILE A 534 -34.32 -26.59 -3.25
N GLU A 535 -33.23 -27.00 -3.92
CA GLU A 535 -32.95 -28.40 -4.23
C GLU A 535 -32.80 -29.29 -3.01
N SER A 536 -32.16 -28.78 -1.92
CA SER A 536 -32.04 -29.52 -0.67
C SER A 536 -33.35 -29.64 0.09
N SER A 537 -34.24 -28.66 -0.01
CA SER A 537 -35.58 -28.71 0.58
C SER A 537 -36.53 -29.59 -0.20
N GLU A 538 -36.41 -29.65 -1.53
CA GLU A 538 -37.16 -30.55 -2.40
C GLU A 538 -36.71 -32.01 -2.21
N LYS A 539 -35.38 -32.28 -2.20
CA LYS A 539 -34.86 -33.62 -1.88
C LYS A 539 -35.22 -34.09 -0.46
N LYS A 540 -35.36 -33.20 0.49
CA LYS A 540 -35.80 -33.54 1.85
C LYS A 540 -37.29 -33.86 1.90
N LYS A 541 -38.11 -33.16 1.12
CA LYS A 541 -39.54 -33.46 0.94
C LYS A 541 -39.73 -34.80 0.22
N ASP A 542 -38.97 -35.04 -0.85
CA ASP A 542 -39.02 -36.31 -1.59
C ASP A 542 -38.57 -37.51 -0.72
N LEU A 543 -37.61 -37.32 0.20
CA LEU A 543 -37.20 -38.37 1.14
C LEU A 543 -38.23 -38.58 2.28
N GLU A 544 -38.90 -37.53 2.74
CA GLU A 544 -39.98 -37.61 3.72
C GLU A 544 -41.25 -38.25 3.09
N GLU A 545 -41.54 -37.99 1.79
CA GLU A 545 -42.62 -38.65 1.05
C GLU A 545 -42.32 -40.10 0.73
N LEU A 546 -41.01 -40.51 0.68
CA LEU A 546 -40.60 -41.89 0.46
C LEU A 546 -40.42 -42.67 1.79
N GLY A 547 -40.72 -42.06 2.93
CA GLY A 547 -40.75 -42.74 4.24
C GLY A 547 -39.39 -43.08 4.83
N PHE A 548 -38.33 -42.28 4.51
CA PHE A 548 -37.01 -42.41 5.11
C PHE A 548 -36.70 -41.27 6.09
#